data_b51b22bbd16f9d91a6c5854464257ee1
#
_entry.id   b51b22bbd16f9d91a6c5854464257ee1
#
_cell.length_a   1.000
_cell.length_b   1.000
_cell.length_c   1.000
_cell.angle_alpha   90.00
_cell.angle_beta   90.00
_cell.angle_gamma   90.00
#
_symmetry.space_group_name_H-M   'P 1'
#
loop_
_entity.id
_entity.type
_entity.pdbx_description
1 polymer ?
#
loop_
_entity_poly.entity_id
_entity_poly.type
_entity_poly.pdbx_seq_one_letter_code
_entity_poly.pdbx_strand_id
1 'polypeptide(L)'
;MLELRNVTYVPQDDPTKTIIKDLSLKVDDNKFVVITGPNGGGKSTLAKLIMGIKPVTSGSILLDGTDITNMSITERAKLGVSFAFQQPVRFKGIKVLDLIRLASGTKLTVAEACVYLSQVGLCAKEYINREVNDSLSGGELKRIEIATVLARGTKLSLFDEPEAGIDLWSFQNLIQVFEHMRETVQGSVFIISHQERIINIADEIILIRDGQVAEQGAKEDILPKLLGTSDAVSSGCKQYSQEV
;
A
#
# COMPACT_ATOMS: atom_id res chain seq x y z
N MET A 1 -13.51 2.51 -8.68
CA MET A 1 -13.76 1.08 -8.44
C MET A 1 -12.64 0.26 -9.06
N LEU A 2 -11.99 -0.61 -8.28
CA LEU A 2 -10.99 -1.59 -8.76
C LEU A 2 -11.63 -2.97 -8.85
N GLU A 3 -11.46 -3.66 -9.98
CA GLU A 3 -11.96 -5.02 -10.18
C GLU A 3 -10.88 -5.88 -10.83
N LEU A 4 -10.61 -7.04 -10.23
CA LEU A 4 -9.76 -8.09 -10.78
C LEU A 4 -10.64 -9.28 -11.13
N ARG A 5 -10.45 -9.85 -12.34
CA ARG A 5 -11.23 -10.99 -12.84
C ARG A 5 -10.30 -12.13 -13.22
N ASN A 6 -10.35 -13.22 -12.44
CA ASN A 6 -9.62 -14.46 -12.68
C ASN A 6 -8.11 -14.24 -12.96
N VAL A 7 -7.51 -13.31 -12.19
CA VAL A 7 -6.11 -12.92 -12.37
C VAL A 7 -5.20 -14.04 -11.90
N THR A 8 -4.30 -14.46 -12.79
CA THR A 8 -3.24 -15.44 -12.49
C THR A 8 -1.89 -14.84 -12.81
N TYR A 9 -0.90 -15.14 -11.97
CA TYR A 9 0.48 -14.76 -12.20
C TYR A 9 1.44 -15.91 -11.92
N VAL A 10 2.21 -16.25 -12.96
CA VAL A 10 3.33 -17.20 -12.93
C VAL A 10 4.60 -16.44 -13.25
N PRO A 11 5.64 -16.47 -12.39
CA PRO A 11 6.91 -15.82 -12.66
C PRO A 11 7.59 -16.40 -13.89
N GLN A 12 8.23 -15.56 -14.71
CA GLN A 12 8.94 -16.02 -15.93
C GLN A 12 10.20 -16.80 -15.58
N ASP A 13 10.85 -16.50 -14.47
CA ASP A 13 12.05 -17.16 -13.94
C ASP A 13 11.76 -18.49 -13.25
N ASP A 14 10.51 -18.73 -12.83
CA ASP A 14 10.08 -20.02 -12.25
C ASP A 14 8.65 -20.37 -12.71
N PRO A 15 8.51 -20.94 -13.91
CA PRO A 15 7.19 -21.31 -14.46
C PRO A 15 6.46 -22.41 -13.68
N THR A 16 7.13 -23.09 -12.76
CA THR A 16 6.51 -24.15 -11.95
C THR A 16 5.70 -23.59 -10.79
N LYS A 17 5.92 -22.32 -10.44
CA LYS A 17 5.32 -21.67 -9.26
C LYS A 17 4.26 -20.67 -9.66
N THR A 18 3.00 -20.97 -9.40
CA THR A 18 1.91 -19.99 -9.51
C THR A 18 1.79 -19.20 -8.21
N ILE A 19 2.03 -17.88 -8.27
CA ILE A 19 1.99 -16.99 -7.07
C ILE A 19 0.58 -16.45 -6.84
N ILE A 20 -0.12 -16.02 -7.90
CA ILE A 20 -1.53 -15.61 -7.86
C ILE A 20 -2.31 -16.60 -8.69
N LYS A 21 -3.42 -17.12 -8.13
CA LYS A 21 -4.16 -18.26 -8.66
C LYS A 21 -5.63 -17.90 -8.85
N ASP A 22 -6.02 -17.55 -10.08
CA ASP A 22 -7.42 -17.29 -10.43
C ASP A 22 -8.10 -16.32 -9.45
N LEU A 23 -7.38 -15.26 -9.07
CA LEU A 23 -7.80 -14.32 -8.07
C LEU A 23 -8.82 -13.34 -8.65
N SER A 24 -9.99 -13.28 -8.02
CA SER A 24 -11.02 -12.29 -8.32
C SER A 24 -11.34 -11.48 -7.07
N LEU A 25 -11.39 -10.15 -7.23
CA LEU A 25 -11.80 -9.24 -6.18
C LEU A 25 -12.42 -7.99 -6.79
N LYS A 26 -13.28 -7.33 -6.02
CA LYS A 26 -13.90 -6.07 -6.40
C LYS A 26 -13.92 -5.17 -5.17
N VAL A 27 -13.46 -3.94 -5.33
CA VAL A 27 -13.48 -2.90 -4.29
C VAL A 27 -14.10 -1.63 -4.86
N ASP A 28 -15.06 -1.09 -4.15
CA ASP A 28 -15.74 0.15 -4.51
C ASP A 28 -14.83 1.38 -4.34
N ASP A 29 -15.28 2.54 -4.86
CA ASP A 29 -14.53 3.78 -4.76
C ASP A 29 -14.47 4.32 -3.33
N ASN A 30 -13.46 5.13 -3.05
CA ASN A 30 -13.28 5.85 -1.79
C ASN A 30 -13.25 4.91 -0.57
N LYS A 31 -12.62 3.76 -0.71
CA LYS A 31 -12.42 2.79 0.38
C LYS A 31 -10.99 2.81 0.89
N PHE A 32 -10.85 2.72 2.20
CA PHE A 32 -9.57 2.45 2.85
C PHE A 32 -9.48 0.94 3.10
N VAL A 33 -8.67 0.25 2.31
CA VAL A 33 -8.58 -1.21 2.25
C VAL A 33 -7.26 -1.68 2.81
N VAL A 34 -7.31 -2.65 3.72
CA VAL A 34 -6.09 -3.33 4.17
C VAL A 34 -6.04 -4.74 3.60
N ILE A 35 -4.94 -5.03 2.91
CA ILE A 35 -4.60 -6.37 2.42
C ILE A 35 -3.67 -7.03 3.42
N THR A 36 -4.10 -8.13 4.01
CA THR A 36 -3.32 -8.88 4.99
C THR A 36 -3.26 -10.37 4.62
N GLY A 37 -2.53 -11.16 5.42
CA GLY A 37 -2.38 -12.61 5.21
C GLY A 37 -0.94 -13.07 5.37
N PRO A 38 -0.64 -14.38 5.37
CA PRO A 38 0.68 -14.91 5.66
C PRO A 38 1.78 -14.40 4.70
N ASN A 39 3.03 -14.42 5.17
CA ASN A 39 4.17 -14.10 4.33
C ASN A 39 4.26 -15.11 3.17
N GLY A 40 4.60 -14.61 1.98
CA GLY A 40 4.57 -15.43 0.76
C GLY A 40 3.19 -15.67 0.16
N GLY A 41 2.10 -15.18 0.77
CA GLY A 41 0.72 -15.37 0.28
C GLY A 41 0.39 -14.66 -1.04
N GLY A 42 1.27 -13.77 -1.56
CA GLY A 42 1.07 -13.09 -2.85
C GLY A 42 0.70 -11.61 -2.75
N LYS A 43 0.58 -11.02 -1.57
CA LYS A 43 0.13 -9.63 -1.34
C LYS A 43 0.92 -8.57 -2.14
N SER A 44 2.23 -8.51 -1.96
CA SER A 44 3.10 -7.55 -2.69
C SER A 44 3.14 -7.85 -4.19
N THR A 45 2.96 -9.12 -4.59
CA THR A 45 2.81 -9.49 -6.00
C THR A 45 1.53 -8.92 -6.57
N LEU A 46 0.41 -9.06 -5.85
CA LEU A 46 -0.88 -8.49 -6.25
C LEU A 46 -0.78 -6.97 -6.46
N ALA A 47 -0.18 -6.24 -5.54
CA ALA A 47 0.01 -4.79 -5.68
C ALA A 47 0.88 -4.45 -6.90
N LYS A 48 1.95 -5.21 -7.17
CA LYS A 48 2.81 -5.04 -8.36
C LYS A 48 2.07 -5.34 -9.67
N LEU A 49 1.12 -6.29 -9.68
CA LEU A 49 0.25 -6.56 -10.84
C LEU A 49 -0.71 -5.38 -11.08
N ILE A 50 -1.35 -4.86 -10.02
CA ILE A 50 -2.26 -3.71 -10.11
C ILE A 50 -1.51 -2.47 -10.63
N MET A 51 -0.26 -2.25 -10.21
CA MET A 51 0.56 -1.14 -10.70
C MET A 51 1.12 -1.35 -12.11
N GLY A 52 1.14 -2.59 -12.62
CA GLY A 52 1.74 -2.94 -13.91
C GLY A 52 3.26 -3.11 -13.88
N ILE A 53 3.84 -3.28 -12.67
CA ILE A 53 5.27 -3.60 -12.49
C ILE A 53 5.54 -5.05 -12.95
N LYS A 54 4.55 -5.93 -12.74
CA LYS A 54 4.57 -7.32 -13.25
C LYS A 54 3.43 -7.50 -14.24
N PRO A 55 3.64 -8.22 -15.35
CA PRO A 55 2.57 -8.54 -16.30
C PRO A 55 1.66 -9.62 -15.72
N VAL A 56 0.39 -9.58 -16.07
CA VAL A 56 -0.58 -10.63 -15.75
C VAL A 56 -0.36 -11.81 -16.69
N THR A 57 -0.38 -13.04 -16.18
CA THR A 57 -0.31 -14.25 -17.03
C THR A 57 -1.66 -14.55 -17.70
N SER A 58 -2.76 -14.40 -16.95
CA SER A 58 -4.13 -14.49 -17.45
C SER A 58 -5.10 -13.71 -16.56
N GLY A 59 -6.31 -13.46 -17.04
CA GLY A 59 -7.32 -12.65 -16.38
C GLY A 59 -7.23 -11.18 -16.75
N SER A 60 -7.97 -10.32 -16.05
CA SER A 60 -8.02 -8.90 -16.34
C SER A 60 -8.09 -8.04 -15.08
N ILE A 61 -7.58 -6.81 -15.19
CA ILE A 61 -7.62 -5.78 -14.14
C ILE A 61 -8.33 -4.56 -14.72
N LEU A 62 -9.41 -4.13 -14.06
CA LEU A 62 -10.18 -2.97 -14.46
C LEU A 62 -10.13 -1.89 -13.38
N LEU A 63 -9.93 -0.64 -13.80
CA LEU A 63 -10.05 0.55 -12.96
C LEU A 63 -11.16 1.44 -13.52
N ASP A 64 -12.19 1.72 -12.75
CA ASP A 64 -13.39 2.46 -13.19
C ASP A 64 -14.00 1.92 -14.49
N GLY A 65 -14.01 0.57 -14.64
CA GLY A 65 -14.49 -0.11 -15.85
C GLY A 65 -13.51 -0.08 -17.03
N THR A 66 -12.42 0.65 -16.95
CA THR A 66 -11.37 0.68 -17.97
C THR A 66 -10.42 -0.49 -17.76
N ASP A 67 -10.21 -1.32 -18.78
CA ASP A 67 -9.24 -2.42 -18.74
C ASP A 67 -7.80 -1.85 -18.76
N ILE A 68 -7.09 -2.04 -17.67
CA ILE A 68 -5.70 -1.61 -17.48
C ILE A 68 -4.70 -2.77 -17.56
N THR A 69 -5.14 -3.98 -17.87
CA THR A 69 -4.34 -5.22 -17.80
C THR A 69 -3.01 -5.10 -18.51
N ASN A 70 -3.02 -4.59 -19.73
CA ASN A 70 -1.83 -4.48 -20.59
C ASN A 70 -1.24 -3.06 -20.62
N MET A 71 -1.77 -2.13 -19.83
CA MET A 71 -1.24 -0.77 -19.75
C MET A 71 0.09 -0.75 -19.02
N SER A 72 1.02 0.06 -19.50
CA SER A 72 2.29 0.34 -18.85
C SER A 72 2.11 1.05 -17.50
N ILE A 73 3.15 1.02 -16.65
CA ILE A 73 3.18 1.77 -15.38
C ILE A 73 2.84 3.25 -15.61
N THR A 74 3.38 3.86 -16.67
CA THR A 74 3.16 5.28 -16.99
C THR A 74 1.70 5.56 -17.35
N GLU A 75 1.05 4.69 -18.12
CA GLU A 75 -0.36 4.84 -18.49
C GLU A 75 -1.26 4.71 -17.27
N ARG A 76 -1.04 3.67 -16.42
CA ARG A 76 -1.78 3.51 -15.16
C ARG A 76 -1.56 4.68 -14.21
N ALA A 77 -0.33 5.19 -14.14
CA ALA A 77 -0.03 6.37 -13.37
C ALA A 77 -0.80 7.62 -13.86
N LYS A 78 -0.97 7.81 -15.18
CA LYS A 78 -1.79 8.88 -15.76
C LYS A 78 -3.29 8.71 -15.47
N LEU A 79 -3.77 7.48 -15.31
CA LEU A 79 -5.14 7.18 -14.87
C LEU A 79 -5.36 7.42 -13.37
N GLY A 80 -4.32 7.74 -12.61
CA GLY A 80 -4.40 8.05 -11.19
C GLY A 80 -4.08 6.87 -10.28
N VAL A 81 -3.28 5.90 -10.73
CA VAL A 81 -2.71 4.85 -9.85
C VAL A 81 -1.36 5.31 -9.32
N SER A 82 -1.12 5.18 -8.01
CA SER A 82 0.17 5.42 -7.37
C SER A 82 0.60 4.24 -6.51
N PHE A 83 1.91 4.10 -6.34
CA PHE A 83 2.49 3.01 -5.57
C PHE A 83 3.63 3.54 -4.69
N ALA A 84 3.55 3.29 -3.39
CA ALA A 84 4.62 3.52 -2.45
C ALA A 84 5.29 2.17 -2.11
N PHE A 85 6.58 2.09 -2.36
CA PHE A 85 7.35 0.85 -2.19
C PHE A 85 7.62 0.55 -0.71
N GLN A 86 7.87 -0.70 -0.37
CA GLN A 86 8.31 -1.12 0.96
C GLN A 86 9.56 -0.35 1.41
N GLN A 87 10.52 -0.19 0.51
CA GLN A 87 11.68 0.68 0.73
C GLN A 87 11.50 1.98 -0.07
N PRO A 88 11.48 3.15 0.59
CA PRO A 88 11.33 4.42 -0.10
C PRO A 88 12.50 4.69 -1.04
N VAL A 89 12.19 5.28 -2.19
CA VAL A 89 13.19 5.61 -3.20
C VAL A 89 13.95 6.87 -2.81
N ARG A 90 15.26 6.86 -3.00
CA ARG A 90 16.14 8.03 -2.78
C ARG A 90 16.52 8.66 -4.12
N PHE A 91 16.55 9.98 -4.14
CA PHE A 91 16.84 10.75 -5.34
C PHE A 91 17.99 11.72 -5.08
N LYS A 92 19.19 11.44 -5.61
CA LYS A 92 20.32 12.39 -5.51
C LYS A 92 20.03 13.67 -6.27
N GLY A 93 20.28 14.81 -5.63
CA GLY A 93 20.12 16.13 -6.25
C GLY A 93 18.69 16.64 -6.38
N ILE A 94 17.68 15.88 -5.87
CA ILE A 94 16.28 16.32 -5.88
C ILE A 94 15.90 16.77 -4.47
N LYS A 95 15.40 17.98 -4.34
CA LYS A 95 14.86 18.51 -3.09
C LYS A 95 13.43 18.03 -2.87
N VAL A 96 13.01 18.00 -1.62
CA VAL A 96 11.63 17.65 -1.23
C VAL A 96 10.60 18.51 -1.98
N LEU A 97 10.84 19.85 -2.10
CA LEU A 97 9.99 20.74 -2.87
C LEU A 97 9.84 20.29 -4.33
N ASP A 98 10.95 19.94 -4.97
CA ASP A 98 10.94 19.56 -6.38
C ASP A 98 10.24 18.22 -6.58
N LEU A 99 10.42 17.28 -5.63
CA LEU A 99 9.73 16.00 -5.67
C LEU A 99 8.21 16.15 -5.52
N ILE A 100 7.73 17.00 -4.59
CA ILE A 100 6.31 17.29 -4.41
C ILE A 100 5.72 17.96 -5.67
N ARG A 101 6.44 18.91 -6.27
CA ARG A 101 6.04 19.56 -7.54
C ARG A 101 5.95 18.57 -8.70
N LEU A 102 6.94 17.68 -8.83
CA LEU A 102 6.92 16.62 -9.83
C LEU A 102 5.72 15.69 -9.65
N ALA A 103 5.41 15.33 -8.40
CA ALA A 103 4.29 14.47 -8.08
C ALA A 103 2.94 15.11 -8.41
N SER A 104 2.76 16.39 -8.05
CA SER A 104 1.52 17.14 -8.32
C SER A 104 1.27 17.42 -9.81
N GLY A 105 2.33 17.40 -10.63
CA GLY A 105 2.25 17.79 -12.04
C GLY A 105 1.97 19.29 -12.26
N THR A 106 2.00 20.10 -11.20
CA THR A 106 1.69 21.53 -11.22
C THR A 106 2.83 22.36 -10.63
N LYS A 107 2.85 23.67 -10.97
CA LYS A 107 3.81 24.60 -10.39
C LYS A 107 3.34 25.09 -9.01
N LEU A 108 3.37 24.17 -8.01
CA LEU A 108 3.03 24.54 -6.64
C LEU A 108 3.94 25.64 -6.12
N THR A 109 3.38 26.60 -5.39
CA THR A 109 4.13 27.53 -4.55
C THR A 109 4.78 26.78 -3.40
N VAL A 110 5.77 27.41 -2.74
CA VAL A 110 6.37 26.82 -1.53
C VAL A 110 5.32 26.63 -0.43
N ALA A 111 4.38 27.58 -0.28
CA ALA A 111 3.33 27.50 0.71
C ALA A 111 2.40 26.29 0.49
N GLU A 112 1.97 26.03 -0.74
CA GLU A 112 1.14 24.87 -1.09
C GLU A 112 1.91 23.56 -0.88
N ALA A 113 3.18 23.48 -1.24
CA ALA A 113 4.01 22.30 -0.98
C ALA A 113 4.19 22.04 0.54
N CYS A 114 4.27 23.12 1.34
CA CYS A 114 4.36 23.02 2.80
C CYS A 114 3.10 22.38 3.43
N VAL A 115 1.92 22.55 2.82
CA VAL A 115 0.68 21.93 3.31
C VAL A 115 0.80 20.40 3.29
N TYR A 116 1.33 19.82 2.21
CA TYR A 116 1.51 18.36 2.11
C TYR A 116 2.50 17.82 3.13
N LEU A 117 3.58 18.55 3.44
CA LEU A 117 4.51 18.17 4.51
C LEU A 117 3.87 18.24 5.89
N SER A 118 3.05 19.25 6.13
CA SER A 118 2.31 19.38 7.40
C SER A 118 1.32 18.23 7.59
N GLN A 119 0.63 17.80 6.51
CA GLN A 119 -0.31 16.66 6.56
C GLN A 119 0.35 15.34 6.96
N VAL A 120 1.64 15.19 6.66
CA VAL A 120 2.43 14.00 7.05
C VAL A 120 3.26 14.24 8.33
N GLY A 121 2.98 15.30 9.09
CA GLY A 121 3.66 15.60 10.34
C GLY A 121 5.12 15.99 10.21
N LEU A 122 5.53 16.57 9.06
CA LEU A 122 6.88 17.09 8.86
C LEU A 122 6.89 18.62 8.93
N CYS A 123 7.85 19.18 9.68
CA CYS A 123 8.05 20.62 9.72
C CYS A 123 8.54 21.14 8.36
N ALA A 124 7.66 21.84 7.64
CA ALA A 124 7.96 22.29 6.28
C ALA A 124 9.24 23.15 6.21
N LYS A 125 9.50 24.03 7.20
CA LYS A 125 10.71 24.87 7.22
C LYS A 125 12.00 24.05 7.25
N GLU A 126 11.98 22.88 7.89
CA GLU A 126 13.15 22.04 8.05
C GLU A 126 13.37 21.13 6.84
N TYR A 127 12.29 20.67 6.19
CA TYR A 127 12.36 19.62 5.17
C TYR A 127 12.25 20.11 3.74
N ILE A 128 11.55 21.22 3.47
CA ILE A 128 11.18 21.65 2.11
C ILE A 128 12.39 21.83 1.18
N ASN A 129 13.54 22.26 1.69
CA ASN A 129 14.76 22.49 0.93
C ASN A 129 15.79 21.36 1.07
N ARG A 130 15.51 20.31 1.85
CA ARG A 130 16.42 19.16 2.01
C ARG A 130 16.41 18.28 0.77
N GLU A 131 17.52 17.65 0.47
CA GLU A 131 17.60 16.60 -0.55
C GLU A 131 16.98 15.29 -0.03
N VAL A 132 16.37 14.55 -0.95
CA VAL A 132 15.77 13.23 -0.69
C VAL A 132 16.88 12.17 -0.78
N ASN A 133 17.81 12.19 0.16
CA ASN A 133 19.00 11.34 0.20
C ASN A 133 19.19 10.61 1.53
N ASP A 134 20.37 10.06 1.75
CA ASP A 134 20.73 9.25 2.94
C ASP A 134 20.79 10.03 4.26
N SER A 135 20.67 11.37 4.22
CA SER A 135 20.60 12.20 5.44
C SER A 135 19.23 12.17 6.10
N LEU A 136 18.21 11.62 5.42
CA LEU A 136 16.86 11.45 5.94
C LEU A 136 16.72 10.06 6.57
N SER A 137 16.08 9.98 7.73
CA SER A 137 15.70 8.71 8.35
C SER A 137 14.66 7.95 7.50
N GLY A 138 14.53 6.64 7.73
CA GLY A 138 13.52 5.84 7.05
C GLY A 138 12.09 6.36 7.25
N GLY A 139 11.76 6.79 8.47
CA GLY A 139 10.44 7.35 8.78
C GLY A 139 10.19 8.72 8.12
N GLU A 140 11.22 9.57 7.98
CA GLU A 140 11.12 10.84 7.25
C GLU A 140 10.92 10.61 5.76
N LEU A 141 11.69 9.69 5.16
CA LEU A 141 11.56 9.32 3.75
C LEU A 141 10.15 8.76 3.45
N LYS A 142 9.62 7.89 4.32
CA LYS A 142 8.25 7.34 4.19
C LYS A 142 7.21 8.44 4.20
N ARG A 143 7.29 9.38 5.15
CA ARG A 143 6.35 10.51 5.22
C ARG A 143 6.47 11.42 4.00
N ILE A 144 7.67 11.67 3.48
CA ILE A 144 7.87 12.42 2.23
C ILE A 144 7.26 11.66 1.05
N GLU A 145 7.44 10.34 0.95
CA GLU A 145 6.79 9.50 -0.07
C GLU A 145 5.26 9.63 -0.01
N ILE A 146 4.66 9.55 1.18
CA ILE A 146 3.21 9.75 1.35
C ILE A 146 2.79 11.17 0.95
N ALA A 147 3.56 12.20 1.32
CA ALA A 147 3.30 13.58 0.89
C ALA A 147 3.26 13.72 -0.64
N THR A 148 4.11 12.97 -1.37
CA THR A 148 4.07 12.95 -2.84
C THR A 148 2.82 12.24 -3.39
N VAL A 149 2.36 11.17 -2.74
CA VAL A 149 1.10 10.50 -3.10
C VAL A 149 -0.08 11.45 -2.88
N LEU A 150 -0.13 12.15 -1.75
CA LEU A 150 -1.16 13.16 -1.46
C LEU A 150 -1.15 14.30 -2.50
N ALA A 151 0.04 14.86 -2.81
CA ALA A 151 0.18 15.93 -3.78
C ALA A 151 -0.26 15.53 -5.19
N ARG A 152 -0.18 14.26 -5.52
CA ARG A 152 -0.60 13.73 -6.81
C ARG A 152 -2.12 13.63 -6.96
N GLY A 153 -2.88 13.48 -5.87
CA GLY A 153 -4.33 13.37 -5.90
C GLY A 153 -4.80 12.15 -6.71
N THR A 154 -4.36 10.95 -6.31
CA THR A 154 -4.59 9.70 -7.06
C THR A 154 -5.94 9.08 -6.75
N LYS A 155 -6.53 8.39 -7.74
CA LYS A 155 -7.77 7.59 -7.59
C LYS A 155 -7.54 6.31 -6.79
N LEU A 156 -6.35 5.74 -6.94
CA LEU A 156 -5.92 4.52 -6.26
C LEU A 156 -4.49 4.66 -5.77
N SER A 157 -4.30 4.63 -4.47
CA SER A 157 -2.99 4.67 -3.82
C SER A 157 -2.69 3.33 -3.18
N LEU A 158 -1.57 2.72 -3.54
CA LEU A 158 -1.11 1.44 -3.04
C LEU A 158 0.14 1.64 -2.16
N PHE A 159 0.14 1.09 -0.96
CA PHE A 159 1.26 1.12 -0.02
C PHE A 159 1.66 -0.32 0.34
N ASP A 160 2.91 -0.69 0.08
CA ASP A 160 3.43 -2.03 0.37
C ASP A 160 4.26 -1.99 1.66
N GLU A 161 3.71 -2.49 2.76
CA GLU A 161 4.32 -2.51 4.11
C GLU A 161 4.97 -1.16 4.49
N PRO A 162 4.18 -0.08 4.54
CA PRO A 162 4.72 1.27 4.77
C PRO A 162 5.41 1.43 6.13
N GLU A 163 5.12 0.54 7.07
CA GLU A 163 5.70 0.49 8.40
C GLU A 163 7.06 -0.23 8.45
N ALA A 164 7.48 -0.89 7.38
CA ALA A 164 8.70 -1.69 7.40
C ALA A 164 9.95 -0.82 7.60
N GLY A 165 10.77 -1.17 8.60
CA GLY A 165 12.04 -0.51 8.87
C GLY A 165 11.94 0.87 9.52
N ILE A 166 10.79 1.24 10.09
CA ILE A 166 10.64 2.47 10.87
C ILE A 166 10.56 2.17 12.38
N ASP A 167 11.00 3.12 13.18
CA ASP A 167 10.93 3.03 14.64
C ASP A 167 9.52 3.25 15.19
N LEU A 168 9.31 2.90 16.47
CA LEU A 168 8.00 2.97 17.12
C LEU A 168 7.37 4.38 17.10
N TRP A 169 8.18 5.43 17.27
CA TRP A 169 7.69 6.81 17.29
C TRP A 169 7.26 7.27 15.91
N SER A 170 8.07 6.95 14.88
CA SER A 170 7.73 7.21 13.48
C SER A 170 6.50 6.42 13.04
N PHE A 171 6.31 5.20 13.58
CA PHE A 171 5.10 4.39 13.31
C PHE A 171 3.83 5.04 13.88
N GLN A 172 3.88 5.62 15.09
CA GLN A 172 2.72 6.33 15.63
C GLN A 172 2.32 7.53 14.75
N ASN A 173 3.31 8.31 14.29
CA ASN A 173 3.06 9.40 13.35
C ASN A 173 2.47 8.89 12.01
N LEU A 174 2.95 7.74 11.52
CA LEU A 174 2.44 7.12 10.30
C LEU A 174 0.96 6.73 10.42
N ILE A 175 0.54 6.20 11.57
CA ILE A 175 -0.88 5.89 11.85
C ILE A 175 -1.73 7.15 11.72
N GLN A 176 -1.33 8.26 12.38
CA GLN A 176 -2.06 9.53 12.29
C GLN A 176 -2.17 10.06 10.84
N VAL A 177 -1.12 9.87 10.05
CA VAL A 177 -1.14 10.22 8.62
C VAL A 177 -2.18 9.39 7.87
N PHE A 178 -2.25 8.08 8.10
CA PHE A 178 -3.24 7.22 7.45
C PHE A 178 -4.68 7.49 7.93
N GLU A 179 -4.88 7.79 9.21
CA GLU A 179 -6.18 8.24 9.73
C GLU A 179 -6.63 9.53 9.02
N HIS A 180 -5.74 10.51 8.90
CA HIS A 180 -6.01 11.73 8.16
C HIS A 180 -6.27 11.48 6.66
N MET A 181 -5.50 10.60 6.02
CA MET A 181 -5.75 10.21 4.63
C MET A 181 -7.13 9.59 4.44
N ARG A 182 -7.58 8.72 5.35
CA ARG A 182 -8.90 8.11 5.30
C ARG A 182 -10.01 9.15 5.28
N GLU A 183 -9.85 10.25 6.01
CA GLU A 183 -10.85 11.31 6.13
C GLU A 183 -10.84 12.29 4.95
N THR A 184 -9.69 12.51 4.34
CA THR A 184 -9.47 13.64 3.43
C THR A 184 -9.25 13.27 1.97
N VAL A 185 -8.73 12.06 1.70
CA VAL A 185 -8.38 11.65 0.34
C VAL A 185 -9.63 11.24 -0.44
N GLN A 186 -9.84 11.87 -1.60
CA GLN A 186 -10.82 11.43 -2.57
C GLN A 186 -10.17 10.38 -3.48
N GLY A 187 -10.43 9.12 -3.18
CA GLY A 187 -9.85 7.97 -3.87
C GLY A 187 -9.71 6.78 -2.93
N SER A 188 -9.40 5.62 -3.48
CA SER A 188 -9.20 4.42 -2.69
C SER A 188 -7.75 4.29 -2.24
N VAL A 189 -7.55 3.89 -0.99
CA VAL A 189 -6.24 3.65 -0.39
C VAL A 189 -6.12 2.17 -0.06
N PHE A 190 -5.11 1.51 -0.60
CA PHE A 190 -4.82 0.10 -0.34
C PHE A 190 -3.48 0.00 0.40
N ILE A 191 -3.50 -0.61 1.57
CA ILE A 191 -2.30 -0.83 2.37
C ILE A 191 -2.10 -2.32 2.59
N ILE A 192 -0.95 -2.83 2.20
CA ILE A 192 -0.49 -4.15 2.61
C ILE A 192 0.15 -4.00 3.97
N SER A 193 -0.42 -4.63 4.99
CA SER A 193 0.11 -4.58 6.34
C SER A 193 -0.33 -5.76 7.20
N HIS A 194 0.49 -6.06 8.21
CA HIS A 194 0.20 -7.03 9.28
C HIS A 194 -0.03 -6.34 10.62
N GLN A 195 0.11 -5.00 10.67
CA GLN A 195 0.01 -4.23 11.90
C GLN A 195 -1.44 -4.02 12.27
N GLU A 196 -1.82 -4.48 13.46
CA GLU A 196 -3.19 -4.36 13.96
C GLU A 196 -3.71 -2.91 13.93
N ARG A 197 -2.85 -1.94 14.26
CA ARG A 197 -3.22 -0.52 14.23
C ARG A 197 -3.60 -0.04 12.81
N ILE A 198 -2.91 -0.51 11.77
CA ILE A 198 -3.24 -0.18 10.38
C ILE A 198 -4.53 -0.90 9.98
N ILE A 199 -4.69 -2.17 10.38
CA ILE A 199 -5.91 -2.95 10.13
C ILE A 199 -7.13 -2.26 10.75
N ASN A 200 -6.98 -1.68 11.94
CA ASN A 200 -8.06 -0.98 12.64
C ASN A 200 -8.56 0.30 11.94
N ILE A 201 -7.75 0.92 11.07
CA ILE A 201 -8.17 2.09 10.27
C ILE A 201 -9.03 1.67 9.07
N ALA A 202 -8.96 0.43 8.62
CA ALA A 202 -9.63 -0.05 7.40
C ALA A 202 -11.15 0.09 7.44
N ASP A 203 -11.73 0.37 6.26
CA ASP A 203 -13.16 0.16 6.00
C ASP A 203 -13.41 -1.29 5.59
N GLU A 204 -12.44 -1.87 4.87
CA GLU A 204 -12.53 -3.21 4.31
C GLU A 204 -11.20 -3.95 4.45
N ILE A 205 -11.26 -5.23 4.75
CA ILE A 205 -10.09 -6.11 4.86
C ILE A 205 -10.16 -7.18 3.77
N ILE A 206 -9.03 -7.40 3.10
CA ILE A 206 -8.83 -8.49 2.14
C ILE A 206 -7.75 -9.43 2.70
N LEU A 207 -8.13 -10.66 2.99
CA LEU A 207 -7.20 -11.70 3.42
C LEU A 207 -6.71 -12.50 2.21
N ILE A 208 -5.43 -12.39 1.90
CA ILE A 208 -4.79 -13.16 0.82
C ILE A 208 -4.03 -14.34 1.41
N ARG A 209 -4.35 -15.55 0.94
CA ARG A 209 -3.67 -16.79 1.32
C ARG A 209 -3.45 -17.65 0.08
N ASP A 210 -2.24 -18.20 -0.06
CA ASP A 210 -1.86 -19.11 -1.14
C ASP A 210 -2.16 -18.60 -2.57
N GLY A 211 -2.10 -17.27 -2.76
CA GLY A 211 -2.34 -16.59 -4.02
C GLY A 211 -3.81 -16.36 -4.37
N GLN A 212 -4.72 -16.53 -3.42
CA GLN A 212 -6.16 -16.34 -3.58
C GLN A 212 -6.73 -15.41 -2.52
N VAL A 213 -7.90 -14.84 -2.76
CA VAL A 213 -8.69 -14.15 -1.74
C VAL A 213 -9.33 -15.21 -0.85
N ALA A 214 -8.86 -15.32 0.38
CA ALA A 214 -9.44 -16.22 1.37
C ALA A 214 -10.70 -15.65 2.01
N GLU A 215 -10.67 -14.35 2.34
CA GLU A 215 -11.82 -13.60 2.85
C GLU A 215 -11.74 -12.15 2.39
N GLN A 216 -12.90 -11.51 2.19
CA GLN A 216 -13.05 -10.10 1.88
C GLN A 216 -14.33 -9.58 2.51
N GLY A 217 -14.27 -8.42 3.15
CA GLY A 217 -15.46 -7.82 3.76
C GLY A 217 -15.14 -6.64 4.65
N ALA A 218 -16.18 -6.10 5.29
CA ALA A 218 -16.04 -5.03 6.25
C ALA A 218 -15.10 -5.43 7.40
N LYS A 219 -14.38 -4.45 7.93
CA LYS A 219 -13.44 -4.69 9.04
C LYS A 219 -14.12 -5.39 10.22
N GLU A 220 -15.34 -4.98 10.56
CA GLU A 220 -16.13 -5.51 11.68
C GLU A 220 -16.40 -7.00 11.55
N ASP A 221 -16.49 -7.52 10.32
CA ASP A 221 -16.79 -8.92 10.03
C ASP A 221 -15.52 -9.79 9.96
N ILE A 222 -14.41 -9.22 9.48
CA ILE A 222 -13.18 -9.97 9.20
C ILE A 222 -12.20 -9.93 10.39
N LEU A 223 -12.06 -8.79 11.07
CA LEU A 223 -11.08 -8.61 12.15
C LEU A 223 -11.28 -9.62 13.32
N PRO A 224 -12.50 -9.90 13.81
CA PRO A 224 -12.70 -10.88 14.87
C PRO A 224 -12.24 -12.29 14.49
N LYS A 225 -12.39 -12.67 13.21
CA LYS A 225 -11.94 -13.96 12.70
C LYS A 225 -10.41 -14.05 12.64
N LEU A 226 -9.76 -12.98 12.24
CA LEU A 226 -8.29 -12.91 12.22
C LEU A 226 -7.69 -13.04 13.62
N LEU A 227 -8.27 -12.37 14.61
CA LEU A 227 -7.83 -12.44 16.02
C LEU A 227 -8.16 -13.80 16.65
N GLY A 228 -9.33 -14.38 16.39
CA GLY A 228 -9.71 -15.69 16.89
C GLY A 228 -8.88 -16.85 16.35
N THR A 229 -8.35 -16.73 15.12
CA THR A 229 -7.43 -17.72 14.56
C THR A 229 -6.02 -17.65 15.14
N SER A 230 -5.61 -16.48 15.68
CA SER A 230 -4.31 -16.35 16.36
C SER A 230 -4.26 -17.09 17.71
N ASP A 231 -5.36 -17.15 18.44
CA ASP A 231 -5.45 -17.88 19.71
C ASP A 231 -5.42 -19.41 19.51
N ALA A 232 -5.97 -19.92 18.41
CA ALA A 232 -5.95 -21.36 18.09
C ALA A 232 -4.53 -21.87 17.73
N VAL A 233 -3.69 -21.05 17.13
CA VAL A 233 -2.30 -21.42 16.80
C VAL A 233 -1.40 -21.41 18.04
N SER A 234 -1.65 -20.50 19.00
CA SER A 234 -0.89 -20.46 20.26
C SER A 234 -1.23 -21.61 21.21
N SER A 235 -2.43 -22.20 21.15
CA SER A 235 -2.81 -23.36 21.95
C SER A 235 -2.27 -24.68 21.42
N GLY A 236 -2.01 -24.81 20.12
CA GLY A 236 -1.44 -26.01 19.51
C GLY A 236 0.05 -26.25 19.86
N CYS A 237 0.81 -25.21 20.17
CA CYS A 237 2.23 -25.34 20.55
C CYS A 237 2.46 -25.77 22.01
N LYS A 238 1.45 -25.70 22.88
CA LYS A 238 1.57 -26.10 24.30
C LYS A 238 1.47 -27.60 24.54
N GLN A 239 1.05 -28.39 23.57
CA GLN A 239 0.91 -29.84 23.73
C GLN A 239 2.21 -30.66 23.50
N TYR A 240 3.28 -30.04 22.96
CA TYR A 240 4.54 -30.71 22.67
C TYR A 240 5.63 -30.55 23.76
N SER A 241 5.35 -29.86 24.86
CA SER A 241 6.34 -29.58 25.92
C SER A 241 6.13 -30.38 27.21
N GLN A 242 5.31 -31.46 27.22
CA GLN A 242 5.10 -32.29 28.40
C GLN A 242 5.48 -33.77 28.25
N GLU A 243 6.19 -34.13 27.17
CA GLU A 243 6.76 -35.50 27.05
C GLU A 243 8.27 -35.40 26.67
N VAL A 244 9.11 -34.99 27.62
CA VAL A 244 10.55 -35.34 27.69
C VAL A 244 10.99 -35.35 29.15
#